data_99bd504e555590a65a3745506aed0ec6
#
_entry.id   99bd504e555590a65a3745506aed0ec6
#
_cell.length_a   1.000
_cell.length_b   1.000
_cell.length_c   1.000
_cell.angle_alpha   90.00
_cell.angle_beta   90.00
_cell.angle_gamma   90.00
#
_symmetry.space_group_name_H-M   'P 1'
#
loop_
_entity.id
_entity.type
_entity.pdbx_description
1 polymer ?
#
loop_
_entity_poly.entity_id
_entity_poly.type
_entity_poly.pdbx_seq_one_letter_code
_entity_poly.pdbx_strand_id
1 'polypeptide(L)'
;VAEMRAILKQGTSVQVEHVPVPEPAAGEVLIRVAVAGVCRSDVNAALGLVPCADPLVLGHEFSGVIAGLAPDVRGFAVEDRVTVMPLIPCMNCERCAEGDTESCPYHECLGFQRPGAFAEFVTVPARVVHRMPGTLTFREGAYAEPVCSSLGVLKADIKPPDRGLVHGADRTARLAERVLRSYGFTSLDVRGTGTGEDRAGRIPPDTYDFVVASEPRAEVLDEMIRVVRPGGRVIVRGRPLEPVPLDLATALRKEVTLESVSYGTFAASLAFLCQERGHVSDLLGSVRPLEDFEDVFSAESESQRLKSFFCPDFAGIGTDEIEAWARLMGPGA
;
A
#
# COMPACT_ATOMS: atom_id res chain seq x y z
N VAL A 1 4.57 -32.41 -8.70
CA VAL A 1 3.93 -31.18 -8.23
C VAL A 1 4.35 -30.11 -9.24
N ALA A 2 3.40 -29.29 -9.74
CA ALA A 2 3.74 -28.16 -10.58
C ALA A 2 4.56 -27.15 -9.76
N GLU A 3 5.55 -26.51 -10.39
CA GLU A 3 6.40 -25.50 -9.77
C GLU A 3 6.11 -24.14 -10.38
N MET A 4 6.38 -23.09 -9.61
CA MET A 4 6.25 -21.69 -10.00
C MET A 4 7.47 -20.89 -9.57
N ARG A 5 7.74 -19.78 -10.25
CA ARG A 5 8.77 -18.83 -9.83
C ARG A 5 8.23 -17.91 -8.74
N ALA A 6 9.09 -17.62 -7.76
CA ALA A 6 8.77 -16.71 -6.67
C ALA A 6 10.03 -16.02 -6.14
N ILE A 7 9.90 -14.79 -5.65
CA ILE A 7 10.96 -14.14 -4.84
C ILE A 7 10.84 -14.68 -3.41
N LEU A 8 11.74 -15.61 -3.08
CA LEU A 8 11.80 -16.28 -1.79
C LEU A 8 12.86 -15.62 -0.91
N LYS A 9 12.47 -15.24 0.29
CA LYS A 9 13.38 -14.89 1.38
C LYS A 9 13.59 -16.10 2.26
N GLN A 10 14.86 -16.45 2.52
CA GLN A 10 15.25 -17.51 3.47
C GLN A 10 16.50 -17.09 4.23
N GLY A 11 16.38 -16.88 5.53
CA GLY A 11 17.44 -16.28 6.34
C GLY A 11 17.80 -14.89 5.85
N THR A 12 19.03 -14.69 5.44
CA THR A 12 19.54 -13.44 4.83
C THR A 12 19.53 -13.47 3.30
N SER A 13 19.16 -14.59 2.69
CA SER A 13 19.10 -14.75 1.23
C SER A 13 17.74 -14.32 0.70
N VAL A 14 17.75 -13.61 -0.42
CA VAL A 14 16.55 -13.32 -1.22
C VAL A 14 16.90 -13.68 -2.65
N GLN A 15 16.12 -14.57 -3.27
CA GLN A 15 16.37 -15.06 -4.62
C GLN A 15 15.06 -15.37 -5.34
N VAL A 16 15.12 -15.38 -6.68
CA VAL A 16 14.04 -16.00 -7.47
C VAL A 16 14.26 -17.51 -7.46
N GLU A 17 13.30 -18.23 -6.92
CA GLU A 17 13.34 -19.68 -6.74
C GLU A 17 12.16 -20.36 -7.42
N HIS A 18 12.31 -21.64 -7.73
CA HIS A 18 11.20 -22.51 -8.10
C HIS A 18 10.62 -23.16 -6.85
N VAL A 19 9.38 -22.85 -6.56
CA VAL A 19 8.65 -23.38 -5.40
C VAL A 19 7.38 -24.11 -5.87
N PRO A 20 6.86 -25.05 -5.09
CA PRO A 20 5.59 -25.70 -5.44
C PRO A 20 4.45 -24.71 -5.62
N VAL A 21 3.63 -24.87 -6.66
CA VAL A 21 2.35 -24.13 -6.79
C VAL A 21 1.46 -24.52 -5.61
N PRO A 22 0.96 -23.56 -4.79
CA PRO A 22 0.16 -23.89 -3.64
C PRO A 22 -1.25 -24.35 -4.05
N GLU A 23 -1.83 -25.24 -3.24
CA GLU A 23 -3.23 -25.64 -3.37
C GLU A 23 -4.10 -24.85 -2.39
N PRO A 24 -5.27 -24.33 -2.82
CA PRO A 24 -6.14 -23.56 -1.94
C PRO A 24 -6.75 -24.49 -0.86
N ALA A 25 -6.54 -24.13 0.40
CA ALA A 25 -7.19 -24.77 1.54
C ALA A 25 -8.69 -24.40 1.62
N ALA A 26 -9.44 -25.03 2.52
CA ALA A 26 -10.84 -24.69 2.73
C ALA A 26 -11.04 -23.19 2.97
N GLY A 27 -11.97 -22.57 2.24
CA GLY A 27 -12.23 -21.14 2.26
C GLY A 27 -11.23 -20.28 1.49
N GLU A 28 -10.26 -20.87 0.78
CA GLU A 28 -9.26 -20.14 0.01
C GLU A 28 -9.48 -20.23 -1.50
N VAL A 29 -8.90 -19.26 -2.21
CA VAL A 29 -8.78 -19.27 -3.65
C VAL A 29 -7.31 -19.25 -4.06
N LEU A 30 -6.99 -19.83 -5.21
CA LEU A 30 -5.71 -19.70 -5.89
C LEU A 30 -5.83 -18.57 -6.90
N ILE A 31 -4.94 -17.60 -6.81
CA ILE A 31 -4.88 -16.46 -7.73
C ILE A 31 -3.61 -16.59 -8.58
N ARG A 32 -3.75 -16.54 -9.91
CA ARG A 32 -2.64 -16.27 -10.81
C ARG A 32 -2.38 -14.78 -10.80
N VAL A 33 -1.20 -14.40 -10.31
CA VAL A 33 -0.81 -12.99 -10.14
C VAL A 33 -0.51 -12.39 -11.50
N ALA A 34 -1.23 -11.32 -11.85
CA ALA A 34 -0.96 -10.56 -13.06
C ALA A 34 0.09 -9.47 -12.82
N VAL A 35 -0.09 -8.69 -11.74
CA VAL A 35 0.80 -7.59 -11.37
C VAL A 35 0.89 -7.51 -9.85
N ALA A 36 2.10 -7.35 -9.33
CA ALA A 36 2.36 -7.12 -7.91
C ALA A 36 3.19 -5.83 -7.68
N GLY A 37 2.68 -4.92 -6.86
CA GLY A 37 3.34 -3.66 -6.51
C GLY A 37 4.42 -3.85 -5.45
N VAL A 38 5.51 -3.12 -5.57
CA VAL A 38 6.62 -3.17 -4.62
C VAL A 38 6.49 -2.05 -3.59
N CYS A 39 6.46 -2.41 -2.32
CA CYS A 39 6.43 -1.49 -1.19
C CYS A 39 7.78 -1.45 -0.48
N ARG A 40 8.11 -0.32 0.14
CA ARG A 40 9.31 -0.24 0.99
C ARG A 40 9.30 -1.28 2.12
N SER A 41 8.13 -1.65 2.62
CA SER A 41 8.00 -2.70 3.65
C SER A 41 8.44 -4.07 3.16
N ASP A 42 8.26 -4.40 1.87
CA ASP A 42 8.78 -5.64 1.27
C ASP A 42 10.31 -5.61 1.24
N VAL A 43 10.89 -4.47 0.87
CA VAL A 43 12.35 -4.28 0.88
C VAL A 43 12.90 -4.36 2.30
N ASN A 44 12.23 -3.76 3.28
CA ASN A 44 12.62 -3.85 4.68
C ASN A 44 12.55 -5.30 5.20
N ALA A 45 11.53 -6.07 4.79
CA ALA A 45 11.43 -7.50 5.11
C ALA A 45 12.57 -8.30 4.45
N ALA A 46 12.85 -8.03 3.18
CA ALA A 46 13.96 -8.65 2.44
C ALA A 46 15.30 -8.43 3.14
N LEU A 47 15.54 -7.21 3.62
CA LEU A 47 16.76 -6.82 4.34
C LEU A 47 16.78 -7.28 5.81
N GLY A 48 15.72 -7.93 6.31
CA GLY A 48 15.63 -8.37 7.71
C GLY A 48 15.43 -7.22 8.72
N LEU A 49 15.04 -6.03 8.27
CA LEU A 49 14.82 -4.85 9.11
C LEU A 49 13.47 -4.87 9.83
N VAL A 50 12.54 -5.70 9.37
CA VAL A 50 11.24 -5.91 10.01
C VAL A 50 10.98 -7.41 10.17
N PRO A 51 10.28 -7.84 11.24
CA PRO A 51 9.96 -9.25 11.46
C PRO A 51 9.02 -9.79 10.37
N CYS A 52 9.32 -10.97 9.85
CA CYS A 52 8.48 -11.73 8.94
C CYS A 52 8.70 -13.24 9.14
N ALA A 53 7.82 -14.06 8.58
CA ALA A 53 8.03 -15.52 8.53
C ALA A 53 9.31 -15.86 7.74
N ASP A 54 9.85 -17.04 7.98
CA ASP A 54 11.07 -17.52 7.30
C ASP A 54 11.01 -19.06 7.17
N PRO A 55 11.02 -19.64 5.94
CA PRO A 55 11.09 -18.96 4.64
C PRO A 55 9.77 -18.24 4.27
N LEU A 56 9.84 -17.24 3.37
CA LEU A 56 8.70 -16.42 2.98
C LEU A 56 8.79 -15.98 1.51
N VAL A 57 7.70 -16.14 0.77
CA VAL A 57 7.47 -15.41 -0.50
C VAL A 57 7.00 -14.01 -0.16
N LEU A 58 7.70 -12.98 -0.67
CA LEU A 58 7.40 -11.58 -0.38
C LEU A 58 6.23 -11.05 -1.23
N GLY A 59 5.78 -9.81 -0.97
CA GLY A 59 4.79 -9.07 -1.77
C GLY A 59 3.38 -9.13 -1.21
N HIS A 60 2.74 -7.95 -1.10
CA HIS A 60 1.41 -7.84 -0.48
C HIS A 60 0.44 -6.92 -1.25
N GLU A 61 0.89 -6.22 -2.29
CA GLU A 61 0.07 -5.34 -3.10
C GLU A 61 -0.09 -5.96 -4.50
N PHE A 62 -1.22 -6.57 -4.83
CA PHE A 62 -1.33 -7.28 -6.10
C PHE A 62 -2.75 -7.39 -6.64
N SER A 63 -2.81 -7.77 -7.90
CA SER A 63 -4.03 -8.12 -8.62
C SER A 63 -3.76 -9.28 -9.58
N GLY A 64 -4.81 -9.98 -9.95
CA GLY A 64 -4.70 -11.12 -10.83
C GLY A 64 -6.05 -11.71 -11.22
N VAL A 65 -6.05 -12.97 -11.60
CA VAL A 65 -7.26 -13.73 -11.91
C VAL A 65 -7.33 -14.99 -11.06
N ILE A 66 -8.53 -15.38 -10.69
CA ILE A 66 -8.74 -16.63 -9.96
C ILE A 66 -8.42 -17.81 -10.88
N ALA A 67 -7.44 -18.63 -10.48
CA ALA A 67 -7.00 -19.83 -11.17
C ALA A 67 -7.62 -21.11 -10.58
N GLY A 68 -8.08 -21.07 -9.34
CA GLY A 68 -8.70 -22.19 -8.64
C GLY A 68 -9.44 -21.77 -7.39
N LEU A 69 -10.34 -22.61 -6.94
CA LEU A 69 -11.19 -22.37 -5.76
C LEU A 69 -11.27 -23.63 -4.94
N ALA A 70 -11.22 -23.50 -3.60
CA ALA A 70 -11.59 -24.60 -2.73
C ALA A 70 -13.09 -24.95 -2.90
N PRO A 71 -13.50 -26.21 -2.72
CA PRO A 71 -14.87 -26.67 -3.00
C PRO A 71 -15.98 -25.97 -2.19
N ASP A 72 -15.63 -25.38 -1.05
CA ASP A 72 -16.53 -24.65 -0.16
C ASP A 72 -16.64 -23.16 -0.46
N VAL A 73 -15.78 -22.60 -1.32
CA VAL A 73 -15.84 -21.19 -1.72
C VAL A 73 -17.06 -20.94 -2.62
N ARG A 74 -17.77 -19.88 -2.34
CA ARG A 74 -18.92 -19.40 -3.11
C ARG A 74 -18.76 -17.93 -3.48
N GLY A 75 -19.44 -17.53 -4.54
CA GLY A 75 -19.46 -16.13 -4.95
C GLY A 75 -18.32 -15.73 -5.89
N PHE A 76 -17.37 -16.61 -6.19
CA PHE A 76 -16.30 -16.40 -7.19
C PHE A 76 -16.29 -17.50 -8.26
N ALA A 77 -15.67 -17.18 -9.39
CA ALA A 77 -15.43 -18.10 -10.50
C ALA A 77 -13.97 -18.02 -10.95
N VAL A 78 -13.49 -19.10 -11.60
CA VAL A 78 -12.20 -19.06 -12.32
C VAL A 78 -12.28 -17.96 -13.40
N GLU A 79 -11.17 -17.26 -13.61
CA GLU A 79 -11.03 -16.08 -14.49
C GLU A 79 -11.67 -14.78 -13.93
N ASP A 80 -12.31 -14.78 -12.75
CA ASP A 80 -12.67 -13.52 -12.10
C ASP A 80 -11.41 -12.65 -11.88
N ARG A 81 -11.45 -11.40 -12.33
CA ARG A 81 -10.39 -10.42 -12.10
C ARG A 81 -10.51 -9.88 -10.69
N VAL A 82 -9.43 -9.99 -9.92
CA VAL A 82 -9.45 -9.70 -8.48
C VAL A 82 -8.22 -8.93 -8.02
N THR A 83 -8.40 -8.23 -6.93
CA THR A 83 -7.34 -7.69 -6.06
C THR A 83 -7.62 -8.10 -4.63
N VAL A 84 -6.66 -7.94 -3.73
CA VAL A 84 -6.72 -8.54 -2.40
C VAL A 84 -6.36 -7.53 -1.32
N MET A 85 -7.16 -7.48 -0.25
CA MET A 85 -6.76 -6.83 1.00
C MET A 85 -5.72 -7.71 1.68
N PRO A 86 -4.45 -7.27 1.83
CA PRO A 86 -3.39 -8.14 2.34
C PRO A 86 -3.52 -8.47 3.82
N LEU A 87 -4.27 -7.67 4.59
CA LEU A 87 -4.54 -7.95 5.99
C LEU A 87 -5.65 -8.98 6.12
N ILE A 88 -5.33 -10.12 6.73
CA ILE A 88 -6.25 -11.23 6.95
C ILE A 88 -6.74 -11.13 8.40
N PRO A 89 -7.98 -10.66 8.65
CA PRO A 89 -8.49 -10.47 10.00
C PRO A 89 -8.70 -11.81 10.71
N CYS A 90 -8.56 -11.82 12.04
CA CYS A 90 -8.70 -13.04 12.86
C CYS A 90 -10.15 -13.54 12.99
N MET A 91 -11.14 -12.72 12.69
CA MET A 91 -12.59 -13.00 12.73
C MET A 91 -13.16 -13.35 14.12
N ASN A 92 -12.38 -13.19 15.20
CA ASN A 92 -12.81 -13.57 16.55
C ASN A 92 -12.52 -12.52 17.64
N CYS A 93 -12.00 -11.34 17.29
CA CYS A 93 -11.82 -10.22 18.21
C CYS A 93 -13.00 -9.24 18.15
N GLU A 94 -13.07 -8.32 19.12
CA GLU A 94 -14.12 -7.32 19.23
C GLU A 94 -14.26 -6.47 17.93
N ARG A 95 -13.15 -6.00 17.36
CA ARG A 95 -13.17 -5.25 16.09
C ARG A 95 -13.78 -6.05 14.94
N CYS A 96 -13.42 -7.31 14.82
CA CYS A 96 -14.00 -8.18 13.79
C CYS A 96 -15.51 -8.43 14.04
N ALA A 97 -15.93 -8.56 15.29
CA ALA A 97 -17.35 -8.74 15.66
C ALA A 97 -18.18 -7.46 15.34
N GLU A 98 -17.57 -6.28 15.42
CA GLU A 98 -18.16 -4.99 15.04
C GLU A 98 -18.14 -4.74 13.53
N GLY A 99 -17.46 -5.58 12.73
CA GLY A 99 -17.30 -5.43 11.29
C GLY A 99 -16.13 -4.54 10.86
N ASP A 100 -15.36 -3.98 11.80
CA ASP A 100 -14.12 -3.21 11.53
C ASP A 100 -12.92 -4.14 11.38
N THR A 101 -12.95 -4.96 10.32
CA THR A 101 -11.95 -6.00 10.06
C THR A 101 -10.58 -5.43 9.69
N GLU A 102 -10.54 -4.26 9.07
CA GLU A 102 -9.31 -3.54 8.70
C GLU A 102 -8.53 -3.03 9.92
N SER A 103 -9.20 -2.86 11.06
CA SER A 103 -8.59 -2.47 12.34
C SER A 103 -8.35 -3.67 13.27
N CYS A 104 -8.41 -4.90 12.77
CA CYS A 104 -8.14 -6.10 13.56
C CYS A 104 -6.72 -6.09 14.11
N PRO A 105 -6.51 -6.14 15.45
CA PRO A 105 -5.16 -6.09 16.02
C PRO A 105 -4.40 -7.43 15.88
N TYR A 106 -5.10 -8.51 15.51
CA TYR A 106 -4.56 -9.86 15.38
C TYR A 106 -4.58 -10.34 13.92
N HIS A 107 -4.50 -9.42 12.96
CA HIS A 107 -4.43 -9.79 11.55
C HIS A 107 -3.08 -10.44 11.23
N GLU A 108 -3.10 -11.39 10.29
CA GLU A 108 -1.93 -11.79 9.53
C GLU A 108 -1.82 -10.92 8.27
N CYS A 109 -0.62 -10.77 7.72
CA CYS A 109 -0.40 -10.03 6.50
C CYS A 109 0.29 -10.92 5.45
N LEU A 110 -0.23 -10.91 4.23
CA LEU A 110 0.43 -11.52 3.09
C LEU A 110 1.80 -10.87 2.89
N GLY A 111 2.80 -11.66 2.49
CA GLY A 111 4.17 -11.20 2.34
C GLY A 111 4.91 -10.90 3.65
N PHE A 112 4.30 -11.21 4.82
CA PHE A 112 4.93 -11.07 6.15
C PHE A 112 4.71 -12.29 7.05
N GLN A 113 3.49 -12.63 7.40
CA GLN A 113 3.16 -13.82 8.19
C GLN A 113 2.69 -14.98 7.30
N ARG A 114 2.20 -14.67 6.11
CA ARG A 114 1.77 -15.64 5.10
C ARG A 114 2.47 -15.37 3.78
N PRO A 115 2.66 -16.40 2.92
CA PRO A 115 3.24 -16.22 1.59
C PRO A 115 2.54 -15.09 0.82
N GLY A 116 3.33 -14.27 0.14
CA GLY A 116 2.92 -13.12 -0.64
C GLY A 116 2.84 -13.40 -2.14
N ALA A 117 2.75 -12.32 -2.92
CA ALA A 117 2.42 -12.32 -4.33
C ALA A 117 3.59 -11.97 -5.28
N PHE A 118 4.83 -11.91 -4.80
CA PHE A 118 5.97 -11.90 -5.71
C PHE A 118 6.23 -13.31 -6.22
N ALA A 119 5.19 -13.91 -6.81
CA ALA A 119 5.14 -15.27 -7.34
C ALA A 119 4.08 -15.37 -8.45
N GLU A 120 4.15 -16.39 -9.27
CA GLU A 120 3.16 -16.63 -10.34
C GLU A 120 1.77 -16.96 -9.77
N PHE A 121 1.71 -17.60 -8.60
CA PHE A 121 0.47 -17.93 -7.92
C PHE A 121 0.56 -17.66 -6.42
N VAL A 122 -0.59 -17.36 -5.82
CA VAL A 122 -0.75 -17.21 -4.36
C VAL A 122 -2.12 -17.71 -3.92
N THR A 123 -2.19 -18.37 -2.75
CA THR A 123 -3.47 -18.72 -2.10
C THR A 123 -3.84 -17.69 -1.06
N VAL A 124 -5.11 -17.30 -1.04
CA VAL A 124 -5.63 -16.32 -0.08
C VAL A 124 -7.04 -16.71 0.38
N PRO A 125 -7.44 -16.39 1.62
CA PRO A 125 -8.82 -16.57 2.05
C PRO A 125 -9.79 -15.74 1.17
N ALA A 126 -10.87 -16.37 0.69
CA ALA A 126 -11.84 -15.72 -0.20
C ALA A 126 -12.44 -14.43 0.41
N ARG A 127 -12.51 -14.33 1.75
CA ARG A 127 -13.05 -13.16 2.48
C ARG A 127 -12.26 -11.88 2.31
N VAL A 128 -10.99 -11.94 1.89
CA VAL A 128 -10.14 -10.76 1.63
C VAL A 128 -9.98 -10.46 0.14
N VAL A 129 -10.67 -11.22 -0.72
CA VAL A 129 -10.64 -11.06 -2.17
C VAL A 129 -11.74 -10.11 -2.62
N HIS A 130 -11.40 -9.18 -3.50
CA HIS A 130 -12.31 -8.20 -4.06
C HIS A 130 -12.30 -8.28 -5.58
N ARG A 131 -13.51 -8.37 -6.20
CA ARG A 131 -13.61 -8.27 -7.66
C ARG A 131 -13.17 -6.89 -8.12
N MET A 132 -12.35 -6.88 -9.15
CA MET A 132 -11.95 -5.65 -9.81
C MET A 132 -13.06 -5.17 -10.74
N PRO A 133 -13.45 -3.89 -10.68
CA PRO A 133 -14.23 -3.27 -11.72
C PRO A 133 -13.56 -3.43 -13.10
N GLY A 134 -14.36 -3.71 -14.15
CA GLY A 134 -13.85 -3.94 -15.49
C GLY A 134 -13.09 -2.76 -16.09
N THR A 135 -13.29 -1.56 -15.57
CA THR A 135 -12.60 -0.33 -15.99
C THR A 135 -11.17 -0.22 -15.48
N LEU A 136 -10.76 -0.98 -14.44
CA LEU A 136 -9.42 -0.92 -13.87
C LEU A 136 -8.48 -1.90 -14.57
N THR A 137 -7.26 -1.47 -14.86
CA THR A 137 -6.15 -2.34 -15.25
C THR A 137 -5.63 -3.14 -14.05
N PHE A 138 -4.89 -4.22 -14.27
CA PHE A 138 -4.27 -4.98 -13.19
C PHE A 138 -3.27 -4.12 -12.38
N ARG A 139 -2.56 -3.19 -13.02
CA ARG A 139 -1.65 -2.26 -12.34
C ARG A 139 -2.40 -1.32 -11.39
N GLU A 140 -3.55 -0.79 -11.80
CA GLU A 140 -4.42 0.00 -10.93
C GLU A 140 -5.03 -0.86 -9.81
N GLY A 141 -5.41 -2.11 -10.13
CA GLY A 141 -5.89 -3.07 -9.13
C GLY A 141 -4.85 -3.41 -8.05
N ALA A 142 -3.58 -3.60 -8.44
CA ALA A 142 -2.48 -3.79 -7.50
C ALA A 142 -2.23 -2.54 -6.64
N TYR A 143 -2.57 -1.35 -7.14
CA TYR A 143 -2.46 -0.08 -6.40
C TYR A 143 -3.63 0.18 -5.44
N ALA A 144 -4.62 -0.73 -5.37
CA ALA A 144 -5.77 -0.57 -4.48
C ALA A 144 -5.37 -0.61 -2.99
N GLU A 145 -4.35 -1.39 -2.62
CA GLU A 145 -3.83 -1.43 -1.24
C GLU A 145 -3.21 -0.09 -0.82
N PRO A 146 -2.27 0.53 -1.56
CA PRO A 146 -1.77 1.87 -1.25
C PRO A 146 -2.87 2.92 -1.11
N VAL A 147 -3.89 2.86 -1.97
CA VAL A 147 -5.05 3.75 -1.88
C VAL A 147 -5.84 3.48 -0.61
N CYS A 148 -6.11 2.21 -0.28
CA CYS A 148 -6.80 1.80 0.95
C CYS A 148 -6.04 2.30 2.19
N SER A 149 -4.74 2.12 2.21
CA SER A 149 -3.86 2.68 3.23
C SER A 149 -3.97 4.20 3.30
N SER A 150 -3.98 4.90 2.17
CA SER A 150 -4.08 6.37 2.14
C SER A 150 -5.44 6.89 2.60
N LEU A 151 -6.52 6.18 2.30
CA LEU A 151 -7.87 6.49 2.79
C LEU A 151 -7.98 6.45 4.32
N GLY A 152 -7.05 5.77 4.99
CA GLY A 152 -6.97 5.78 6.45
C GLY A 152 -6.90 7.18 7.05
N VAL A 153 -6.36 8.18 6.34
CA VAL A 153 -6.31 9.57 6.82
C VAL A 153 -7.69 10.15 7.17
N LEU A 154 -8.73 9.65 6.51
CA LEU A 154 -10.12 10.06 6.75
C LEU A 154 -10.71 9.50 8.06
N LYS A 155 -10.01 8.57 8.73
CA LYS A 155 -10.39 8.09 10.07
C LYS A 155 -10.00 9.08 11.18
N ALA A 156 -9.07 9.99 10.91
CA ALA A 156 -8.80 11.10 11.80
C ALA A 156 -10.01 12.05 11.84
N ASP A 157 -10.24 12.67 12.99
CA ASP A 157 -11.34 13.64 13.17
C ASP A 157 -10.95 14.97 12.51
N ILE A 158 -10.91 14.98 11.17
CA ILE A 158 -10.67 16.14 10.30
C ILE A 158 -11.86 16.35 9.38
N LYS A 159 -12.12 17.59 8.97
CA LYS A 159 -13.28 17.97 8.16
C LYS A 159 -12.88 18.79 6.94
N PRO A 160 -13.59 18.71 5.81
CA PRO A 160 -13.25 19.46 4.59
C PRO A 160 -12.94 20.95 4.75
N PRO A 161 -13.62 21.73 5.66
CA PRO A 161 -13.25 23.13 5.90
C PRO A 161 -11.90 23.34 6.62
N ASP A 162 -11.37 22.29 7.27
CA ASP A 162 -10.12 22.41 8.02
C ASP A 162 -8.95 22.73 7.07
N ARG A 163 -8.05 23.61 7.52
CA ARG A 163 -6.83 23.91 6.81
C ARG A 163 -5.78 22.85 7.10
N GLY A 164 -5.34 22.14 6.06
CA GLY A 164 -4.40 21.04 6.17
C GLY A 164 -3.06 21.31 5.52
N LEU A 165 -2.02 20.64 6.01
CA LEU A 165 -0.73 20.50 5.36
C LEU A 165 -0.44 19.02 5.09
N VAL A 166 -0.10 18.69 3.85
CA VAL A 166 0.50 17.39 3.51
C VAL A 166 2.00 17.59 3.35
N HIS A 167 2.77 16.94 4.23
CA HIS A 167 4.23 17.02 4.24
C HIS A 167 4.85 15.73 3.71
N GLY A 168 5.66 15.86 2.67
CA GLY A 168 6.38 14.80 1.98
C GLY A 168 6.43 15.03 0.48
N ALA A 169 7.44 14.47 -0.18
CA ALA A 169 7.62 14.54 -1.63
C ALA A 169 7.38 13.21 -2.33
N ASP A 170 7.17 12.15 -1.56
CA ASP A 170 6.98 10.79 -2.05
C ASP A 170 5.56 10.53 -2.59
N ARG A 171 5.36 9.37 -3.21
CA ARG A 171 4.04 8.97 -3.72
C ARG A 171 2.99 8.86 -2.62
N THR A 172 3.39 8.56 -1.36
CA THR A 172 2.46 8.44 -0.22
C THR A 172 1.86 9.79 0.12
N ALA A 173 2.68 10.85 0.18
CA ALA A 173 2.21 12.22 0.39
C ALA A 173 1.30 12.68 -0.77
N ARG A 174 1.74 12.46 -2.01
CA ARG A 174 0.95 12.82 -3.20
C ARG A 174 -0.39 12.09 -3.26
N LEU A 175 -0.42 10.81 -2.87
CA LEU A 175 -1.66 10.04 -2.80
C LEU A 175 -2.57 10.53 -1.66
N ALA A 176 -2.02 10.85 -0.48
CA ALA A 176 -2.78 11.42 0.63
C ALA A 176 -3.42 12.77 0.25
N GLU A 177 -2.68 13.64 -0.45
CA GLU A 177 -3.24 14.89 -0.99
C GLU A 177 -4.45 14.61 -1.90
N ARG A 178 -4.32 13.68 -2.85
CA ARG A 178 -5.39 13.37 -3.81
C ARG A 178 -6.63 12.80 -3.13
N VAL A 179 -6.41 11.89 -2.18
CA VAL A 179 -7.50 11.36 -1.35
C VAL A 179 -8.21 12.50 -0.63
N LEU A 180 -7.50 13.36 0.07
CA LEU A 180 -8.10 14.48 0.79
C LEU A 180 -8.89 15.40 -0.15
N ARG A 181 -8.29 15.78 -1.31
CA ARG A 181 -8.99 16.63 -2.29
C ARG A 181 -10.25 15.98 -2.85
N SER A 182 -10.24 14.69 -3.15
CA SER A 182 -11.43 13.99 -3.65
C SER A 182 -12.56 13.90 -2.62
N TYR A 183 -12.22 14.02 -1.32
CA TYR A 183 -13.18 14.10 -0.22
C TYR A 183 -13.52 15.54 0.20
N GLY A 184 -13.20 16.53 -0.64
CA GLY A 184 -13.64 17.91 -0.47
C GLY A 184 -12.74 18.83 0.34
N PHE A 185 -11.54 18.38 0.74
CA PHE A 185 -10.55 19.24 1.40
C PHE A 185 -9.92 20.19 0.37
N THR A 186 -10.34 21.44 0.35
CA THR A 186 -9.87 22.47 -0.59
C THR A 186 -8.75 23.34 -0.03
N SER A 187 -8.68 23.50 1.31
CA SER A 187 -7.66 24.29 2.01
C SER A 187 -6.45 23.44 2.36
N LEU A 188 -5.77 22.86 1.34
CA LEU A 188 -4.60 22.01 1.51
C LEU A 188 -3.35 22.65 0.91
N ASP A 189 -2.34 22.84 1.76
CA ASP A 189 -0.98 23.12 1.33
C ASP A 189 -0.19 21.80 1.22
N VAL A 190 0.75 21.72 0.27
CA VAL A 190 1.64 20.55 0.11
C VAL A 190 3.09 21.04 0.16
N ARG A 191 3.92 20.37 0.97
CA ARG A 191 5.34 20.67 1.05
C ARG A 191 6.19 19.42 0.92
N GLY A 192 7.07 19.43 -0.06
CA GLY A 192 8.11 18.42 -0.24
C GLY A 192 9.26 18.58 0.76
N THR A 193 10.05 17.51 0.90
CA THR A 193 11.29 17.48 1.71
C THR A 193 12.52 17.99 0.93
N GLY A 194 12.33 18.56 -0.26
CA GLY A 194 13.40 18.97 -1.19
C GLY A 194 14.33 20.04 -0.61
N THR A 195 15.65 19.85 -0.81
CA THR A 195 16.71 20.79 -0.46
C THR A 195 16.88 21.93 -1.48
N GLY A 196 15.97 22.06 -2.46
CA GLY A 196 15.95 23.08 -3.50
C GLY A 196 14.83 24.11 -3.29
N GLU A 197 14.83 25.18 -4.01
CA GLU A 197 14.06 26.42 -4.00
C GLU A 197 12.60 26.45 -3.48
N ASP A 198 12.01 25.31 -3.11
CA ASP A 198 10.71 25.16 -2.43
C ASP A 198 10.72 25.57 -0.94
N ARG A 199 11.79 26.17 -0.44
CA ARG A 199 11.79 26.92 0.82
C ARG A 199 11.12 28.29 0.64
N ALA A 200 9.89 28.30 0.14
CA ALA A 200 9.02 29.46 0.28
C ALA A 200 8.79 29.66 1.78
N GLY A 201 9.57 30.50 2.41
CA GLY A 201 9.49 31.01 3.77
C GLY A 201 9.19 29.97 4.88
N ARG A 202 9.65 30.24 6.09
CA ARG A 202 9.27 29.45 7.27
C ARG A 202 7.75 29.56 7.45
N ILE A 203 7.05 28.42 7.52
CA ILE A 203 5.63 28.41 7.84
C ILE A 203 5.42 29.07 9.21
N PRO A 204 4.49 30.03 9.37
CA PRO A 204 4.18 30.56 10.69
C PRO A 204 3.71 29.43 11.63
N PRO A 205 3.93 29.53 12.94
CA PRO A 205 3.35 28.61 13.89
C PRO A 205 1.82 28.70 13.86
N ASP A 206 1.15 27.67 14.35
CA ASP A 206 -0.31 27.65 14.57
C ASP A 206 -1.14 27.93 13.29
N THR A 207 -0.62 27.48 12.12
CA THR A 207 -1.22 27.78 10.81
C THR A 207 -2.28 26.78 10.40
N TYR A 208 -2.12 25.50 10.77
CA TYR A 208 -2.94 24.40 10.25
C TYR A 208 -3.79 23.76 11.35
N ASP A 209 -4.99 23.32 10.97
CA ASP A 209 -5.86 22.52 11.84
C ASP A 209 -5.30 21.09 11.95
N PHE A 210 -4.78 20.56 10.83
CA PHE A 210 -4.12 19.25 10.81
C PHE A 210 -2.92 19.22 9.86
N VAL A 211 -2.04 18.25 10.10
CA VAL A 211 -0.90 17.94 9.25
C VAL A 211 -0.83 16.45 8.99
N VAL A 212 -0.57 16.05 7.75
CA VAL A 212 -0.27 14.65 7.38
C VAL A 212 1.23 14.56 7.08
N ALA A 213 1.96 13.76 7.87
CA ALA A 213 3.39 13.54 7.72
C ALA A 213 3.67 12.15 7.14
N SER A 214 4.20 12.06 5.91
CA SER A 214 4.57 10.80 5.26
C SER A 214 5.93 10.27 5.71
N GLU A 215 6.84 11.16 6.15
CA GLU A 215 8.20 10.82 6.60
C GLU A 215 8.40 11.27 8.06
N PRO A 216 8.15 10.40 9.06
CA PRO A 216 8.27 10.77 10.47
C PRO A 216 9.72 10.76 10.93
N ARG A 217 10.45 11.83 10.66
CA ARG A 217 11.78 12.13 11.24
C ARG A 217 11.64 13.20 12.31
N ALA A 218 12.59 13.28 13.24
CA ALA A 218 12.53 14.20 14.37
C ALA A 218 12.26 15.65 13.95
N GLU A 219 13.06 16.15 13.01
CA GLU A 219 12.95 17.53 12.51
C GLU A 219 11.61 17.80 11.82
N VAL A 220 11.05 16.77 11.16
CA VAL A 220 9.74 16.86 10.51
C VAL A 220 8.64 16.90 11.57
N LEU A 221 8.67 15.99 12.55
CA LEU A 221 7.64 15.94 13.60
C LEU A 221 7.64 17.21 14.45
N ASP A 222 8.81 17.74 14.80
CA ASP A 222 8.93 19.00 15.55
C ASP A 222 8.38 20.19 14.76
N GLU A 223 8.67 20.24 13.46
CA GLU A 223 8.09 21.26 12.57
C GLU A 223 6.56 21.10 12.47
N MET A 224 6.04 19.87 12.34
CA MET A 224 4.60 19.62 12.26
C MET A 224 3.89 20.01 13.57
N ILE A 225 4.48 19.71 14.73
CA ILE A 225 3.98 20.15 16.03
C ILE A 225 3.99 21.68 16.14
N ARG A 226 5.00 22.33 15.58
CA ARG A 226 5.12 23.78 15.58
C ARG A 226 4.06 24.47 14.74
N VAL A 227 3.78 23.95 13.53
CA VAL A 227 2.89 24.60 12.55
C VAL A 227 1.42 24.25 12.74
N VAL A 228 1.09 23.15 13.38
CA VAL A 228 -0.29 22.83 13.76
C VAL A 228 -0.74 23.76 14.87
N ARG A 229 -2.01 24.20 14.87
CA ARG A 229 -2.57 25.06 15.92
C ARG A 229 -2.75 24.31 17.25
N PRO A 230 -2.92 25.02 18.39
CA PRO A 230 -3.36 24.38 19.63
C PRO A 230 -4.66 23.57 19.42
N GLY A 231 -4.70 22.37 19.99
CA GLY A 231 -5.78 21.40 19.78
C GLY A 231 -5.84 20.76 18.40
N GLY A 232 -4.85 21.04 17.52
CA GLY A 232 -4.81 20.46 16.17
C GLY A 232 -4.23 19.05 16.15
N ARG A 233 -4.09 18.47 14.93
CA ARG A 233 -3.73 17.07 14.73
C ARG A 233 -2.49 16.89 13.87
N VAL A 234 -1.60 15.99 14.27
CA VAL A 234 -0.49 15.49 13.46
C VAL A 234 -0.74 14.01 13.15
N ILE A 235 -1.06 13.72 11.90
CA ILE A 235 -1.39 12.40 11.38
C ILE A 235 -0.13 11.80 10.77
N VAL A 236 0.43 10.77 11.39
CA VAL A 236 1.67 10.13 10.96
C VAL A 236 1.33 8.94 10.06
N ARG A 237 1.84 8.96 8.83
CA ARG A 237 1.62 7.91 7.81
C ARG A 237 2.81 6.97 7.65
N GLY A 238 4.02 7.46 7.88
CA GLY A 238 5.24 6.65 7.79
C GLY A 238 5.41 5.71 8.97
N ARG A 239 6.17 4.64 8.76
CA ARG A 239 6.56 3.68 9.80
C ARG A 239 8.08 3.72 9.95
N PRO A 240 8.62 4.48 10.92
CA PRO A 240 10.06 4.51 11.16
C PRO A 240 10.51 3.15 11.70
N LEU A 241 11.73 2.75 11.34
CA LEU A 241 12.33 1.51 11.84
C LEU A 241 12.91 1.67 13.25
N GLU A 242 13.27 2.90 13.62
CA GLU A 242 13.86 3.26 14.90
C GLU A 242 12.97 4.26 15.66
N PRO A 243 13.09 4.33 17.00
CA PRO A 243 12.41 5.36 17.78
C PRO A 243 12.75 6.76 17.29
N VAL A 244 11.73 7.59 17.11
CA VAL A 244 11.88 8.97 16.65
C VAL A 244 11.62 9.92 17.81
N PRO A 245 12.62 10.74 18.25
CA PRO A 245 12.41 11.76 19.25
C PRO A 245 11.47 12.87 18.74
N LEU A 246 10.75 13.51 19.64
CA LEU A 246 9.85 14.63 19.32
C LEU A 246 9.84 15.65 20.47
N ASP A 247 9.50 16.92 20.19
CA ASP A 247 9.29 17.96 21.19
C ASP A 247 7.95 17.75 21.92
N LEU A 248 7.98 16.81 22.87
CA LEU A 248 6.82 16.49 23.70
C LEU A 248 6.35 17.69 24.54
N ALA A 249 7.27 18.57 24.97
CA ALA A 249 6.92 19.73 25.78
C ALA A 249 6.05 20.72 24.99
N THR A 250 6.37 20.97 23.74
CA THR A 250 5.54 21.80 22.86
C THR A 250 4.23 21.11 22.49
N ALA A 251 4.26 19.81 22.21
CA ALA A 251 3.04 19.04 21.92
C ALA A 251 2.03 19.11 23.07
N LEU A 252 2.50 18.93 24.32
CA LEU A 252 1.65 19.01 25.52
C LEU A 252 1.10 20.42 25.76
N ARG A 253 1.95 21.47 25.62
CA ARG A 253 1.48 22.87 25.80
C ARG A 253 0.40 23.26 24.79
N LYS A 254 0.45 22.70 23.58
CA LYS A 254 -0.50 22.97 22.49
C LYS A 254 -1.66 21.99 22.46
N GLU A 255 -1.68 20.99 23.35
CA GLU A 255 -2.70 19.93 23.35
C GLU A 255 -2.84 19.24 21.99
N VAL A 256 -1.69 19.01 21.31
CA VAL A 256 -1.68 18.39 19.98
C VAL A 256 -2.05 16.92 20.05
N THR A 257 -2.97 16.48 19.21
CA THR A 257 -3.20 15.05 18.98
C THR A 257 -2.17 14.52 17.98
N LEU A 258 -1.35 13.57 18.42
CA LEU A 258 -0.47 12.80 17.56
C LEU A 258 -1.10 11.43 17.33
N GLU A 259 -1.42 11.10 16.10
CA GLU A 259 -2.10 9.84 15.79
C GLU A 259 -1.53 9.15 14.56
N SER A 260 -1.61 7.83 14.54
CA SER A 260 -1.35 7.01 13.37
C SER A 260 -2.68 6.42 12.89
N VAL A 261 -2.90 6.46 11.60
CA VAL A 261 -4.09 5.89 10.96
C VAL A 261 -3.68 4.72 10.08
N SER A 262 -4.45 3.65 10.12
CA SER A 262 -4.23 2.45 9.33
C SER A 262 -4.97 2.53 8.00
N TYR A 263 -5.71 1.50 7.65
CA TYR A 263 -6.43 1.40 6.38
C TYR A 263 -7.81 2.04 6.45
N GLY A 264 -8.27 2.59 5.32
CA GLY A 264 -9.69 2.78 5.03
C GLY A 264 -10.35 1.44 4.69
N THR A 265 -11.53 1.45 4.07
CA THR A 265 -12.14 0.23 3.56
C THR A 265 -11.62 -0.07 2.15
N PHE A 266 -11.40 -1.36 1.86
CA PHE A 266 -10.89 -1.76 0.54
C PHE A 266 -11.89 -1.47 -0.58
N ALA A 267 -13.18 -1.57 -0.31
CA ALA A 267 -14.22 -1.17 -1.25
C ALA A 267 -14.15 0.33 -1.62
N ALA A 268 -13.84 1.20 -0.64
CA ALA A 268 -13.64 2.62 -0.91
C ALA A 268 -12.41 2.88 -1.79
N SER A 269 -11.35 2.08 -1.67
CA SER A 269 -10.16 2.21 -2.53
C SER A 269 -10.48 1.89 -3.99
N LEU A 270 -11.26 0.86 -4.25
CA LEU A 270 -11.71 0.53 -5.61
C LEU A 270 -12.64 1.60 -6.18
N ALA A 271 -13.56 2.12 -5.37
CA ALA A 271 -14.43 3.22 -5.79
C ALA A 271 -13.62 4.49 -6.12
N PHE A 272 -12.64 4.83 -5.28
CA PHE A 272 -11.71 5.94 -5.54
C PHE A 272 -10.96 5.75 -6.86
N LEU A 273 -10.37 4.59 -7.10
CA LEU A 273 -9.64 4.30 -8.34
C LEU A 273 -10.54 4.40 -9.57
N CYS A 274 -11.80 3.97 -9.51
CA CYS A 274 -12.74 4.10 -10.62
C CYS A 274 -13.05 5.55 -10.97
N GLN A 275 -13.12 6.44 -9.96
CA GLN A 275 -13.42 7.86 -10.13
C GLN A 275 -12.18 8.67 -10.50
N GLU A 276 -11.08 8.40 -9.83
CA GLU A 276 -9.86 9.23 -9.83
C GLU A 276 -8.66 8.57 -10.54
N ARG A 277 -8.91 7.52 -11.37
CA ARG A 277 -7.82 6.75 -12.02
C ARG A 277 -6.84 7.63 -12.82
N GLY A 278 -7.35 8.65 -13.48
CA GLY A 278 -6.52 9.62 -14.21
C GLY A 278 -5.60 10.43 -13.30
N HIS A 279 -5.99 10.56 -12.04
CA HIS A 279 -5.22 11.28 -11.03
C HIS A 279 -4.16 10.43 -10.31
N VAL A 280 -4.15 9.11 -10.52
CA VAL A 280 -3.12 8.22 -9.93
C VAL A 280 -2.15 7.67 -10.98
N SER A 281 -2.45 7.79 -12.26
CA SER A 281 -1.65 7.22 -13.35
C SER A 281 -0.19 7.67 -13.34
N ASP A 282 0.09 8.90 -12.94
CA ASP A 282 1.42 9.48 -12.80
C ASP A 282 2.17 9.04 -11.53
N LEU A 283 1.55 8.24 -10.67
CA LEU A 283 2.18 7.57 -9.52
C LEU A 283 2.60 6.12 -9.85
N LEU A 284 2.09 5.56 -10.95
CA LEU A 284 2.34 4.20 -11.38
C LEU A 284 3.57 4.16 -12.31
N GLY A 285 4.60 3.46 -11.86
CA GLY A 285 5.85 3.29 -12.60
C GLY A 285 5.87 2.04 -13.47
N SER A 286 7.07 1.56 -13.77
CA SER A 286 7.33 0.43 -14.66
C SER A 286 6.90 -0.91 -14.07
N VAL A 287 6.60 -1.84 -14.96
CA VAL A 287 6.39 -3.26 -14.64
C VAL A 287 7.64 -4.02 -15.09
N ARG A 288 8.19 -4.88 -14.24
CA ARG A 288 9.44 -5.62 -14.46
C ARG A 288 9.23 -7.12 -14.19
N PRO A 289 10.07 -8.00 -14.73
CA PRO A 289 10.08 -9.41 -14.34
C PRO A 289 10.57 -9.61 -12.90
N LEU A 290 10.27 -10.76 -12.30
CA LEU A 290 10.77 -11.09 -10.95
C LEU A 290 12.30 -11.11 -10.88
N GLU A 291 12.96 -11.48 -11.94
CA GLU A 291 14.42 -11.57 -12.07
C GLU A 291 15.12 -10.22 -11.85
N ASP A 292 14.42 -9.11 -12.07
CA ASP A 292 14.95 -7.76 -11.88
C ASP A 292 14.80 -7.26 -10.42
N PHE A 293 14.48 -8.14 -9.46
CA PHE A 293 14.10 -7.72 -8.10
C PHE A 293 15.20 -6.91 -7.39
N GLU A 294 16.46 -7.20 -7.60
CA GLU A 294 17.57 -6.48 -6.96
C GLU A 294 17.57 -5.01 -7.39
N ASP A 295 17.46 -4.74 -8.70
CA ASP A 295 17.40 -3.39 -9.23
C ASP A 295 16.14 -2.65 -8.76
N VAL A 296 15.00 -3.34 -8.74
CA VAL A 296 13.71 -2.77 -8.31
C VAL A 296 13.74 -2.44 -6.81
N PHE A 297 14.29 -3.31 -5.98
CA PHE A 297 14.42 -3.08 -4.53
C PHE A 297 15.40 -1.94 -4.22
N SER A 298 16.50 -1.85 -4.96
CA SER A 298 17.45 -0.73 -4.86
C SER A 298 16.77 0.59 -5.21
N ALA A 299 16.09 0.65 -6.35
CA ALA A 299 15.36 1.84 -6.79
C ALA A 299 14.26 2.27 -5.80
N GLU A 300 13.52 1.32 -5.19
CA GLU A 300 12.51 1.59 -4.18
C GLU A 300 13.11 2.15 -2.88
N SER A 301 14.32 1.72 -2.53
CA SER A 301 15.07 2.25 -1.38
C SER A 301 15.53 3.68 -1.59
N GLU A 302 15.93 4.04 -2.81
CA GLU A 302 16.47 5.36 -3.15
C GLU A 302 15.38 6.41 -3.40
N SER A 303 14.29 6.01 -4.06
CA SER A 303 13.23 6.93 -4.49
C SER A 303 11.84 6.29 -4.46
N GLN A 304 10.91 6.95 -3.78
CA GLN A 304 9.50 6.56 -3.73
C GLN A 304 8.60 7.46 -4.57
N ARG A 305 9.09 7.99 -5.68
CA ARG A 305 8.30 8.88 -6.56
C ARG A 305 7.23 8.11 -7.33
N LEU A 306 7.61 6.96 -7.89
CA LEU A 306 6.72 6.09 -8.66
C LEU A 306 6.65 4.71 -8.01
N LYS A 307 5.53 4.05 -8.15
CA LYS A 307 5.34 2.66 -7.71
C LYS A 307 5.92 1.72 -8.76
N SER A 308 6.88 0.90 -8.38
CA SER A 308 7.38 -0.20 -9.21
C SER A 308 6.49 -1.42 -9.06
N PHE A 309 6.42 -2.24 -10.12
CA PHE A 309 5.60 -3.44 -10.16
C PHE A 309 6.39 -4.61 -10.74
N PHE A 310 6.04 -5.83 -10.30
CA PHE A 310 6.42 -7.07 -10.96
C PHE A 310 5.25 -7.65 -11.76
N CYS A 311 5.58 -8.29 -12.90
CA CYS A 311 4.71 -9.23 -13.59
C CYS A 311 5.35 -10.61 -13.48
N PRO A 312 4.86 -11.51 -12.61
CA PRO A 312 5.51 -12.81 -12.40
C PRO A 312 5.48 -13.75 -13.61
N ASP A 313 4.38 -13.73 -14.39
CA ASP A 313 4.23 -14.54 -15.61
C ASP A 313 4.78 -13.81 -16.84
N PHE A 314 6.08 -13.50 -16.76
CA PHE A 314 6.78 -12.71 -17.77
C PHE A 314 7.38 -13.55 -18.91
N ALA A 315 7.18 -14.86 -18.93
CA ALA A 315 7.84 -15.77 -19.85
C ALA A 315 7.53 -15.45 -21.32
N GLY A 316 8.43 -14.71 -21.97
CA GLY A 316 8.44 -14.48 -23.40
C GLY A 316 7.80 -13.18 -23.91
N ILE A 317 7.41 -12.28 -23.03
CA ILE A 317 6.87 -10.96 -23.40
C ILE A 317 7.98 -9.90 -23.22
N GLY A 318 8.32 -9.12 -24.25
CA GLY A 318 9.28 -8.02 -24.15
C GLY A 318 8.77 -6.89 -23.28
N THR A 319 9.68 -6.07 -22.71
CA THR A 319 9.33 -4.97 -21.78
C THR A 319 8.28 -4.01 -22.36
N ASP A 320 8.31 -3.73 -23.66
CA ASP A 320 7.34 -2.86 -24.34
C ASP A 320 5.97 -3.55 -24.53
N GLU A 321 5.96 -4.90 -24.63
CA GLU A 321 4.73 -5.69 -24.76
C GLU A 321 4.00 -5.85 -23.43
N ILE A 322 4.69 -5.76 -22.28
CA ILE A 322 4.06 -5.85 -20.95
C ILE A 322 3.23 -4.62 -20.64
N GLU A 323 3.72 -3.45 -20.99
CA GLU A 323 2.89 -2.25 -20.90
C GLU A 323 1.68 -2.35 -21.85
N ALA A 324 1.86 -2.95 -23.02
CA ALA A 324 0.77 -3.24 -23.96
C ALA A 324 -0.16 -4.33 -23.38
N TRP A 325 0.37 -5.42 -22.80
CA TRP A 325 -0.40 -6.48 -22.16
C TRP A 325 -1.13 -5.98 -20.91
N ALA A 326 -0.47 -5.22 -20.05
CA ALA A 326 -1.10 -4.55 -18.90
C ALA A 326 -2.18 -3.54 -19.32
N ARG A 327 -2.13 -3.02 -20.57
CA ARG A 327 -3.16 -2.20 -21.19
C ARG A 327 -4.22 -3.03 -21.91
N LEU A 328 -3.84 -4.13 -22.56
CA LEU A 328 -4.76 -5.01 -23.34
C LEU A 328 -5.66 -5.87 -22.44
N MET A 329 -5.23 -6.17 -21.22
CA MET A 329 -6.08 -6.80 -20.20
C MET A 329 -6.96 -5.75 -19.47
N GLY A 330 -7.10 -4.56 -20.04
CA GLY A 330 -8.11 -3.56 -19.74
C GLY A 330 -9.47 -3.94 -20.35
N PRO A 331 -10.56 -3.20 -20.02
CA PRO A 331 -11.94 -3.58 -20.31
C PRO A 331 -12.16 -3.83 -21.82
N GLY A 332 -12.36 -5.07 -22.22
CA GLY A 332 -12.81 -5.43 -23.57
C GLY A 332 -11.99 -6.47 -24.33
N ALA A 333 -11.15 -7.27 -23.70
CA ALA A 333 -10.59 -8.48 -24.32
C ALA A 333 -11.25 -9.74 -23.75
#